data_bb06b11179cac4a2d08fedb65b2646d9
#
_entry.id   bb06b11179cac4a2d08fedb65b2646d9
#
_cell.length_a   1.000
_cell.length_b   1.000
_cell.length_c   1.000
_cell.angle_alpha   90.00
_cell.angle_beta   90.00
_cell.angle_gamma   90.00
#
_symmetry.space_group_name_H-M   'P 1'
#
loop_
_entity.id
_entity.type
_entity.pdbx_description
1 polymer ?
#
loop_
_entity_poly.entity_id
_entity_poly.type
_entity_poly.pdbx_seq_one_letter_code
_entity_poly.pdbx_strand_id
1 'polypeptide(L)'
;ILGDAQIEDLPIPYTAVVTDVLAKKEVWMQQGSLFKAIRASVAVPTIVTPVYTDTQILVDGGVLNPMPIEPVLGYEYDLLIVVNTNAEIPYHKHYLPTQEEQKDAAVYESRLAQFRKKWSKYLTSSTPETEQTQKIAKLGYMSLLNKAVDLMENRIIDLSIEKHQPDMVINVSREVCSMFEFHKAKEVIEAGRVAAKETLDNF
;
A
#
# COMPACT_ATOMS: atom_id res chain seq x y z
N ILE A 1 14.03 -9.94 13.02
CA ILE A 1 14.88 -9.23 12.04
C ILE A 1 15.12 -7.79 12.51
N LEU A 2 14.09 -7.04 12.95
CA LEU A 2 14.24 -5.66 13.43
C LEU A 2 14.67 -5.54 14.90
N GLY A 3 14.55 -6.61 15.71
CA GLY A 3 14.90 -6.59 17.12
C GLY A 3 14.20 -5.48 17.91
N ASP A 4 14.95 -4.89 18.84
CA ASP A 4 14.50 -3.77 19.69
C ASP A 4 14.91 -2.40 19.11
N ALA A 5 15.12 -2.29 17.79
CA ALA A 5 15.52 -1.05 17.14
C ALA A 5 14.55 0.10 17.45
N GLN A 6 15.10 1.25 17.80
CA GLN A 6 14.35 2.47 18.02
C GLN A 6 14.45 3.36 16.76
N ILE A 7 13.41 4.16 16.49
CA ILE A 7 13.38 5.05 15.32
C ILE A 7 14.47 6.10 15.41
N GLU A 8 14.65 6.68 16.60
CA GLU A 8 15.64 7.72 16.87
C GLU A 8 17.10 7.27 16.75
N ASP A 9 17.34 5.95 16.78
CA ASP A 9 18.68 5.38 16.63
C ASP A 9 19.05 5.08 15.16
N LEU A 10 18.11 5.33 14.22
CA LEU A 10 18.37 5.08 12.81
C LEU A 10 19.35 6.11 12.22
N PRO A 11 20.26 5.69 11.32
CA PRO A 11 21.23 6.60 10.69
C PRO A 11 20.60 7.61 9.75
N ILE A 12 19.37 7.36 9.31
CA ILE A 12 18.58 8.24 8.43
C ILE A 12 17.26 8.53 9.15
N PRO A 13 16.84 9.81 9.25
CA PRO A 13 15.54 10.16 9.83
C PRO A 13 14.41 9.35 9.20
N TYR A 14 13.56 8.81 10.03
CA TYR A 14 12.45 7.98 9.62
C TYR A 14 11.15 8.42 10.30
N THR A 15 10.08 8.49 9.53
CA THR A 15 8.73 8.75 10.06
C THR A 15 7.77 7.68 9.52
N ALA A 16 7.13 6.95 10.43
CA ALA A 16 5.98 6.14 10.07
C ALA A 16 4.71 6.95 10.28
N VAL A 17 3.88 7.04 9.25
CA VAL A 17 2.59 7.72 9.32
C VAL A 17 1.49 6.71 9.60
N VAL A 18 0.65 7.00 10.60
CA VAL A 18 -0.50 6.19 10.98
C VAL A 18 -1.73 7.07 11.15
N THR A 19 -2.91 6.47 11.07
CA THR A 19 -4.19 7.15 11.31
C THR A 19 -4.74 6.74 12.67
N ASP A 20 -5.00 7.71 13.54
CA ASP A 20 -5.81 7.52 14.75
C ASP A 20 -7.28 7.68 14.40
N VAL A 21 -8.01 6.56 14.38
CA VAL A 21 -9.42 6.51 14.00
C VAL A 21 -10.31 7.26 14.98
N LEU A 22 -9.98 7.22 16.30
CA LEU A 22 -10.76 7.89 17.32
C LEU A 22 -10.57 9.40 17.28
N ALA A 23 -9.32 9.85 17.15
CA ALA A 23 -8.98 11.26 17.06
C ALA A 23 -9.20 11.85 15.65
N LYS A 24 -9.44 10.99 14.62
CA LYS A 24 -9.62 11.37 13.20
C LYS A 24 -8.48 12.21 12.66
N LYS A 25 -7.24 11.83 12.97
CA LYS A 25 -6.04 12.56 12.57
C LYS A 25 -4.88 11.63 12.28
N GLU A 26 -3.92 12.16 11.53
CA GLU A 26 -2.62 11.53 11.37
C GLU A 26 -1.80 11.58 12.66
N VAL A 27 -0.97 10.56 12.85
CA VAL A 27 0.06 10.52 13.90
C VAL A 27 1.38 10.16 13.23
N TRP A 28 2.38 11.00 13.42
CA TRP A 28 3.73 10.80 12.91
C TRP A 28 4.60 10.16 13.99
N MET A 29 4.94 8.90 13.77
CA MET A 29 5.78 8.15 14.69
C MET A 29 7.25 8.33 14.29
N GLN A 30 7.95 9.17 15.04
CA GLN A 30 9.36 9.55 14.81
C GLN A 30 10.28 9.06 15.93
N GLN A 31 9.73 8.42 16.96
CA GLN A 31 10.45 7.92 18.12
C GLN A 31 9.82 6.62 18.62
N GLY A 32 10.60 5.85 19.39
CA GLY A 32 10.18 4.60 19.99
C GLY A 32 10.41 3.39 19.08
N SER A 33 9.77 2.27 19.39
CA SER A 33 9.98 1.01 18.69
C SER A 33 9.67 1.09 17.21
N LEU A 34 10.69 0.90 16.37
CA LEU A 34 10.57 0.82 14.91
C LEU A 34 9.57 -0.26 14.48
N PHE A 35 9.60 -1.43 15.14
CA PHE A 35 8.67 -2.52 14.84
C PHE A 35 7.21 -2.11 15.10
N LYS A 36 6.93 -1.44 16.21
CA LYS A 36 5.56 -0.99 16.55
C LYS A 36 5.08 0.07 15.57
N ALA A 37 5.94 0.99 15.17
CA ALA A 37 5.61 2.02 14.21
C ALA A 37 5.28 1.43 12.84
N ILE A 38 6.13 0.56 12.29
CA ILE A 38 5.87 -0.15 11.04
C ILE A 38 4.60 -0.98 11.14
N ARG A 39 4.42 -1.73 12.25
CA ARG A 39 3.23 -2.57 12.45
C ARG A 39 1.92 -1.77 12.45
N ALA A 40 1.95 -0.55 12.99
CA ALA A 40 0.79 0.34 12.96
C ALA A 40 0.57 0.95 11.57
N SER A 41 1.64 1.39 10.92
CA SER A 41 1.60 2.03 9.60
C SER A 41 1.13 1.10 8.46
N VAL A 42 1.25 -0.22 8.62
CA VAL A 42 0.76 -1.21 7.64
C VAL A 42 -0.54 -1.88 8.08
N ALA A 43 -1.23 -1.35 9.07
CA ALA A 43 -2.48 -1.90 9.59
C ALA A 43 -3.68 -1.52 8.70
N VAL A 44 -3.66 -1.96 7.44
CA VAL A 44 -4.74 -1.72 6.47
C VAL A 44 -6.06 -2.28 7.01
N PRO A 45 -7.10 -1.44 7.16
CA PRO A 45 -8.40 -1.88 7.62
C PRO A 45 -8.93 -3.06 6.81
N THR A 46 -9.60 -3.99 7.46
CA THR A 46 -10.14 -5.26 6.93
C THR A 46 -9.11 -6.34 6.59
N ILE A 47 -7.81 -6.02 6.50
CA ILE A 47 -6.74 -6.96 6.12
C ILE A 47 -5.83 -7.27 7.30
N VAL A 48 -5.37 -6.22 7.98
CA VAL A 48 -4.49 -6.33 9.13
C VAL A 48 -5.20 -5.75 10.35
N THR A 49 -5.13 -6.46 11.48
CA THR A 49 -5.76 -5.99 12.72
C THR A 49 -5.21 -4.62 13.12
N PRO A 50 -6.05 -3.66 13.51
CA PRO A 50 -5.61 -2.38 14.06
C PRO A 50 -4.70 -2.56 15.28
N VAL A 51 -3.91 -1.55 15.59
CA VAL A 51 -3.14 -1.49 16.84
C VAL A 51 -3.97 -0.72 17.87
N TYR A 52 -4.28 -1.39 18.96
CA TYR A 52 -5.04 -0.81 20.06
C TYR A 52 -4.10 -0.38 21.18
N THR A 53 -4.29 0.83 21.67
CA THR A 53 -3.71 1.34 22.91
C THR A 53 -4.84 1.70 23.87
N ASP A 54 -4.53 2.17 25.06
CA ASP A 54 -5.56 2.58 26.04
C ASP A 54 -6.44 3.74 25.54
N THR A 55 -5.93 4.55 24.60
CA THR A 55 -6.58 5.79 24.16
C THR A 55 -6.74 5.92 22.65
N GLN A 56 -6.17 5.01 21.84
CA GLN A 56 -6.11 5.14 20.39
C GLN A 56 -6.44 3.82 19.68
N ILE A 57 -6.96 3.95 18.47
CA ILE A 57 -7.07 2.87 17.49
C ILE A 57 -6.28 3.30 16.27
N LEU A 58 -5.10 2.69 16.08
CA LEU A 58 -4.18 3.03 15.00
C LEU A 58 -4.34 2.07 13.83
N VAL A 59 -4.49 2.65 12.65
CA VAL A 59 -4.56 1.96 11.37
C VAL A 59 -3.56 2.56 10.39
N ASP A 60 -3.46 1.99 9.20
CA ASP A 60 -2.60 2.47 8.11
C ASP A 60 -2.77 3.97 7.86
N GLY A 61 -1.63 4.66 7.66
CA GLY A 61 -1.60 6.09 7.38
C GLY A 61 -2.29 6.46 6.07
N GLY A 62 -2.28 5.57 5.09
CA GLY A 62 -2.92 5.76 3.78
C GLY A 62 -4.43 6.01 3.84
N VAL A 63 -5.08 5.68 4.97
CA VAL A 63 -6.50 6.01 5.18
C VAL A 63 -6.77 7.53 5.13
N LEU A 64 -5.85 8.36 5.62
CA LEU A 64 -5.96 9.81 5.60
C LEU A 64 -4.94 10.47 4.65
N ASN A 65 -3.75 9.90 4.55
CA ASN A 65 -2.65 10.48 3.81
C ASN A 65 -1.82 9.38 3.11
N PRO A 66 -2.26 8.94 1.92
CA PRO A 66 -1.55 7.90 1.15
C PRO A 66 -0.22 8.39 0.54
N MET A 67 0.02 9.71 0.55
CA MET A 67 1.24 10.35 0.05
C MET A 67 1.76 11.35 1.08
N PRO A 68 2.38 10.89 2.19
CA PRO A 68 2.73 11.74 3.32
C PRO A 68 4.01 12.56 3.07
N ILE A 69 3.87 13.72 2.44
CA ILE A 69 4.97 14.64 2.14
C ILE A 69 5.29 15.54 3.34
N GLU A 70 4.27 16.02 4.07
CA GLU A 70 4.45 16.94 5.18
C GLU A 70 5.47 16.48 6.24
N PRO A 71 5.54 15.20 6.62
CA PRO A 71 6.48 14.75 7.65
C PRO A 71 7.96 15.01 7.33
N VAL A 72 8.32 15.18 6.06
CA VAL A 72 9.72 15.39 5.64
C VAL A 72 10.07 16.85 5.39
N LEU A 73 9.09 17.74 5.29
CA LEU A 73 9.32 19.17 5.00
C LEU A 73 10.06 19.94 6.11
N GLY A 74 10.13 19.36 7.32
CA GLY A 74 10.86 19.93 8.44
C GLY A 74 12.36 19.65 8.45
N TYR A 75 12.84 18.81 7.53
CA TYR A 75 14.26 18.47 7.41
C TYR A 75 14.94 19.33 6.33
N GLU A 76 16.25 19.50 6.45
CA GLU A 76 17.06 20.04 5.35
C GLU A 76 17.23 18.97 4.28
N TYR A 77 16.90 19.27 3.04
CA TYR A 77 17.02 18.36 1.90
C TYR A 77 17.36 19.14 0.61
N ASP A 78 18.10 18.50 -0.26
CA ASP A 78 18.44 19.06 -1.59
C ASP A 78 17.34 18.77 -2.62
N LEU A 79 16.68 17.62 -2.50
CA LEU A 79 15.62 17.15 -3.40
C LEU A 79 14.48 16.50 -2.62
N LEU A 80 13.25 16.87 -2.97
CA LEU A 80 12.03 16.21 -2.51
C LEU A 80 11.58 15.18 -3.55
N ILE A 81 11.87 13.92 -3.27
CA ILE A 81 11.51 12.80 -4.15
C ILE A 81 10.33 12.05 -3.56
N VAL A 82 9.34 11.80 -4.40
CA VAL A 82 8.13 11.06 -4.03
C VAL A 82 8.02 9.81 -4.88
N VAL A 83 7.66 8.69 -4.27
CA VAL A 83 7.39 7.43 -4.96
C VAL A 83 5.90 7.13 -4.88
N ASN A 84 5.21 7.24 -6.01
CA ASN A 84 3.80 6.88 -6.15
C ASN A 84 3.67 5.43 -6.60
N THR A 85 3.36 4.54 -5.67
CA THR A 85 3.14 3.11 -5.94
C THR A 85 1.72 2.78 -6.41
N ASN A 86 0.85 3.80 -6.49
CA ASN A 86 -0.55 3.66 -6.89
C ASN A 86 -0.84 4.29 -8.26
N ALA A 87 0.20 4.49 -9.08
CA ALA A 87 0.04 5.17 -10.36
C ALA A 87 -0.80 4.34 -11.35
N GLU A 88 -1.80 4.99 -11.99
CA GLU A 88 -2.63 4.40 -13.03
C GLU A 88 -1.92 4.45 -14.40
N ILE A 89 -0.78 3.78 -14.49
CA ILE A 89 0.00 3.65 -15.72
C ILE A 89 0.11 2.19 -16.13
N PRO A 90 0.21 1.88 -17.44
CA PRO A 90 0.37 0.50 -17.91
C PRO A 90 1.62 -0.16 -17.31
N TYR A 91 1.52 -1.42 -16.93
CA TYR A 91 2.67 -2.20 -16.48
C TYR A 91 3.29 -2.98 -17.63
N HIS A 92 4.55 -2.71 -17.91
CA HIS A 92 5.36 -3.51 -18.81
C HIS A 92 6.23 -4.46 -17.97
N LYS A 93 6.04 -5.76 -18.18
CA LYS A 93 6.74 -6.76 -17.37
C LYS A 93 8.22 -6.83 -17.75
N HIS A 94 9.08 -6.41 -16.83
CA HIS A 94 10.54 -6.40 -16.97
C HIS A 94 11.22 -7.60 -16.29
N TYR A 95 10.50 -8.32 -15.42
CA TYR A 95 11.02 -9.43 -14.64
C TYR A 95 10.50 -10.77 -15.18
N LEU A 96 11.43 -11.71 -15.40
CA LEU A 96 11.11 -13.08 -15.76
C LEU A 96 11.46 -14.00 -14.59
N PRO A 97 10.47 -14.57 -13.88
CA PRO A 97 10.73 -15.42 -12.73
C PRO A 97 11.42 -16.73 -13.15
N THR A 98 12.34 -17.20 -12.31
CA THR A 98 13.00 -18.48 -12.46
C THR A 98 12.01 -19.65 -12.30
N GLN A 99 12.39 -20.87 -12.72
CA GLN A 99 11.55 -22.06 -12.54
C GLN A 99 11.25 -22.37 -11.06
N GLU A 100 12.19 -22.08 -10.16
CA GLU A 100 12.02 -22.27 -8.72
C GLU A 100 10.98 -21.26 -8.16
N GLU A 101 11.10 -20.01 -8.53
CA GLU A 101 10.14 -18.96 -8.14
C GLU A 101 8.72 -19.24 -8.69
N GLN A 102 8.61 -19.80 -9.87
CA GLN A 102 7.32 -20.23 -10.42
C GLN A 102 6.68 -21.36 -9.61
N LYS A 103 7.47 -22.32 -9.13
CA LYS A 103 7.00 -23.39 -8.24
C LYS A 103 6.55 -22.85 -6.89
N ASP A 104 7.35 -21.97 -6.29
CA ASP A 104 7.02 -21.34 -5.01
C ASP A 104 5.76 -20.49 -5.13
N ALA A 105 5.62 -19.74 -6.22
CA ALA A 105 4.41 -18.98 -6.53
C ALA A 105 3.18 -19.88 -6.63
N ALA A 106 3.27 -21.01 -7.32
CA ALA A 106 2.16 -21.96 -7.45
C ALA A 106 1.73 -22.55 -6.09
N VAL A 107 2.68 -22.86 -5.20
CA VAL A 107 2.40 -23.31 -3.83
C VAL A 107 1.70 -22.21 -3.04
N TYR A 108 2.21 -20.98 -3.11
CA TYR A 108 1.64 -19.82 -2.45
C TYR A 108 0.19 -19.57 -2.91
N GLU A 109 -0.05 -19.54 -4.21
CA GLU A 109 -1.38 -19.35 -4.82
C GLU A 109 -2.38 -20.42 -4.38
N SER A 110 -1.95 -21.68 -4.30
CA SER A 110 -2.81 -22.75 -3.83
C SER A 110 -3.26 -22.55 -2.37
N ARG A 111 -2.34 -22.11 -1.50
CA ARG A 111 -2.62 -21.79 -0.09
C ARG A 111 -3.53 -20.57 0.02
N LEU A 112 -3.28 -19.55 -0.77
CA LEU A 112 -4.10 -18.33 -0.80
C LEU A 112 -5.52 -18.63 -1.28
N ALA A 113 -5.69 -19.49 -2.30
CA ALA A 113 -7.01 -19.93 -2.78
C ALA A 113 -7.79 -20.68 -1.69
N GLN A 114 -7.12 -21.53 -0.91
CA GLN A 114 -7.74 -22.22 0.22
C GLN A 114 -8.17 -21.23 1.33
N PHE A 115 -7.34 -20.22 1.59
CA PHE A 115 -7.66 -19.17 2.55
C PHE A 115 -8.85 -18.33 2.09
N ARG A 116 -8.84 -17.87 0.83
CA ARG A 116 -9.96 -17.13 0.21
C ARG A 116 -11.27 -17.94 0.26
N LYS A 117 -11.21 -19.25 0.01
CA LYS A 117 -12.39 -20.15 0.09
C LYS A 117 -12.94 -20.27 1.52
N LYS A 118 -12.09 -20.25 2.54
CA LYS A 118 -12.53 -20.20 3.94
C LYS A 118 -13.17 -18.85 4.30
N TRP A 119 -12.58 -17.76 3.81
CA TRP A 119 -13.07 -16.40 4.08
C TRP A 119 -14.36 -16.08 3.33
N SER A 120 -14.53 -16.54 2.09
CA SER A 120 -15.78 -16.34 1.35
C SER A 120 -17.00 -16.93 2.07
N LYS A 121 -16.83 -18.01 2.82
CA LYS A 121 -17.90 -18.59 3.67
C LYS A 121 -18.41 -17.63 4.76
N TYR A 122 -17.58 -16.69 5.22
CA TYR A 122 -17.97 -15.70 6.23
C TYR A 122 -18.48 -14.38 5.63
N LEU A 123 -18.21 -14.14 4.34
CA LEU A 123 -18.61 -12.90 3.65
C LEU A 123 -19.81 -13.06 2.72
N THR A 124 -20.20 -14.28 2.37
CA THR A 124 -21.38 -14.56 1.53
C THR A 124 -22.55 -15.04 2.36
N SER A 125 -23.24 -14.09 2.96
CA SER A 125 -24.67 -14.23 3.24
C SER A 125 -25.42 -13.28 2.30
N SER A 126 -25.67 -13.69 1.05
CA SER A 126 -26.73 -13.12 0.22
C SER A 126 -26.92 -13.93 -1.06
N THR A 127 -28.08 -14.53 -1.12
CA THR A 127 -28.97 -14.97 -2.22
C THR A 127 -28.40 -15.12 -3.64
N PRO A 128 -28.71 -16.25 -4.30
CA PRO A 128 -28.52 -16.41 -5.72
C PRO A 128 -29.62 -15.67 -6.48
N GLU A 129 -29.33 -14.67 -7.25
CA GLU A 129 -30.19 -14.09 -8.24
C GLU A 129 -29.74 -14.43 -9.66
N THR A 130 -30.72 -14.81 -10.42
CA THR A 130 -30.92 -15.27 -11.78
C THR A 130 -30.09 -14.54 -12.84
N GLU A 131 -29.62 -15.31 -13.81
CA GLU A 131 -29.00 -14.87 -15.08
C GLU A 131 -29.94 -13.98 -15.90
N GLN A 132 -29.35 -12.99 -16.52
CA GLN A 132 -29.75 -12.14 -17.66
C GLN A 132 -29.79 -10.66 -17.32
N THR A 133 -28.61 -10.02 -17.38
CA THR A 133 -28.47 -8.71 -18.05
C THR A 133 -27.00 -8.43 -18.33
N GLN A 134 -26.68 -8.33 -19.60
CA GLN A 134 -25.34 -8.20 -20.15
C GLN A 134 -24.71 -6.82 -19.90
N LYS A 135 -23.39 -6.83 -19.62
CA LYS A 135 -22.37 -5.81 -19.94
C LYS A 135 -22.12 -4.63 -18.98
N ILE A 136 -22.76 -4.54 -17.86
CA ILE A 136 -22.11 -3.90 -16.71
C ILE A 136 -22.07 -5.02 -15.68
N ALA A 137 -20.92 -5.66 -15.49
CA ALA A 137 -20.76 -6.63 -14.41
C ALA A 137 -21.19 -5.89 -13.14
N LYS A 138 -22.25 -6.38 -12.49
CA LYS A 138 -22.66 -5.86 -11.18
C LYS A 138 -21.47 -6.06 -10.27
N LEU A 139 -20.67 -5.02 -10.08
CA LEU A 139 -19.60 -4.99 -9.12
C LEU A 139 -20.22 -5.36 -7.78
N GLY A 140 -19.76 -6.45 -7.16
CA GLY A 140 -20.20 -6.79 -5.82
C GLY A 140 -19.96 -5.61 -4.88
N TYR A 141 -20.78 -5.45 -3.86
CA TYR A 141 -20.71 -4.32 -2.92
C TYR A 141 -19.27 -4.05 -2.41
N MET A 142 -18.52 -5.08 -2.06
CA MET A 142 -17.12 -4.95 -1.62
C MET A 142 -16.19 -4.45 -2.74
N SER A 143 -16.42 -4.88 -3.98
CA SER A 143 -15.63 -4.40 -5.12
C SER A 143 -15.91 -2.92 -5.42
N LEU A 144 -17.16 -2.49 -5.25
CA LEU A 144 -17.52 -1.08 -5.39
C LEU A 144 -16.90 -0.23 -4.28
N LEU A 145 -16.92 -0.74 -3.04
CA LEU A 145 -16.31 -0.06 -1.90
C LEU A 145 -14.81 0.10 -2.10
N ASN A 146 -14.11 -0.97 -2.50
CA ASN A 146 -12.67 -0.90 -2.78
C ASN A 146 -12.35 0.12 -3.89
N LYS A 147 -13.13 0.13 -4.98
CA LYS A 147 -12.95 1.14 -6.04
C LYS A 147 -13.21 2.56 -5.55
N ALA A 148 -14.17 2.76 -4.67
CA ALA A 148 -14.43 4.08 -4.08
C ALA A 148 -13.24 4.55 -3.21
N VAL A 149 -12.67 3.64 -2.41
CA VAL A 149 -11.45 3.92 -1.63
C VAL A 149 -10.28 4.25 -2.55
N ASP A 150 -10.04 3.44 -3.58
CA ASP A 150 -9.00 3.68 -4.59
C ASP A 150 -9.11 5.08 -5.22
N LEU A 151 -10.34 5.49 -5.59
CA LEU A 151 -10.59 6.81 -6.18
C LEU A 151 -10.31 7.95 -5.19
N MET A 152 -10.67 7.76 -3.91
CA MET A 152 -10.37 8.74 -2.87
C MET A 152 -8.87 8.85 -2.61
N GLU A 153 -8.17 7.73 -2.51
CA GLU A 153 -6.72 7.69 -2.34
C GLU A 153 -6.01 8.40 -3.50
N ASN A 154 -6.34 8.06 -4.75
CA ASN A 154 -5.74 8.71 -5.92
C ASN A 154 -5.98 10.21 -5.90
N ARG A 155 -7.19 10.66 -5.54
CA ARG A 155 -7.48 12.09 -5.45
C ARG A 155 -6.67 12.79 -4.36
N ILE A 156 -6.45 12.15 -3.23
CA ILE A 156 -5.60 12.68 -2.14
C ILE A 156 -4.15 12.75 -2.60
N ILE A 157 -3.65 11.72 -3.30
CA ILE A 157 -2.30 11.69 -3.89
C ILE A 157 -2.11 12.88 -4.83
N ASP A 158 -3.03 13.07 -5.78
CA ASP A 158 -2.97 14.19 -6.74
C ASP A 158 -2.92 15.54 -6.03
N LEU A 159 -3.80 15.75 -5.05
CA LEU A 159 -3.84 16.98 -4.24
C LEU A 159 -2.56 17.19 -3.44
N SER A 160 -1.97 16.12 -2.90
CA SER A 160 -0.70 16.18 -2.16
C SER A 160 0.46 16.61 -3.08
N ILE A 161 0.55 16.01 -4.27
CA ILE A 161 1.55 16.38 -5.29
C ILE A 161 1.34 17.83 -5.76
N GLU A 162 0.11 18.22 -6.06
CA GLU A 162 -0.22 19.59 -6.48
C GLU A 162 0.15 20.64 -5.42
N LYS A 163 -0.13 20.33 -4.15
CA LYS A 163 0.14 21.23 -3.01
C LYS A 163 1.61 21.39 -2.72
N HIS A 164 2.37 20.29 -2.74
CA HIS A 164 3.76 20.28 -2.27
C HIS A 164 4.80 20.37 -3.37
N GLN A 165 4.40 20.13 -4.63
CA GLN A 165 5.25 20.27 -5.82
C GLN A 165 6.63 19.63 -5.65
N PRO A 166 6.71 18.30 -5.40
CA PRO A 166 7.98 17.62 -5.23
C PRO A 166 8.85 17.78 -6.48
N ASP A 167 10.17 17.82 -6.30
CA ASP A 167 11.13 17.95 -7.41
C ASP A 167 11.05 16.76 -8.36
N MET A 168 10.74 15.55 -7.81
CA MET A 168 10.64 14.34 -8.61
C MET A 168 9.51 13.44 -8.11
N VAL A 169 8.71 12.90 -9.05
CA VAL A 169 7.69 11.87 -8.78
C VAL A 169 8.02 10.60 -9.56
N ILE A 170 8.39 9.54 -8.85
CA ILE A 170 8.62 8.22 -9.43
C ILE A 170 7.29 7.46 -9.42
N ASN A 171 6.71 7.23 -10.60
CA ASN A 171 5.45 6.51 -10.73
C ASN A 171 5.71 5.02 -10.97
N VAL A 172 5.22 4.18 -10.05
CA VAL A 172 5.21 2.71 -10.18
C VAL A 172 3.78 2.26 -10.45
N SER A 173 3.58 1.45 -11.49
CA SER A 173 2.25 0.97 -11.86
C SER A 173 1.61 0.16 -10.73
N ARG A 174 0.38 0.47 -10.38
CA ARG A 174 -0.44 -0.33 -9.45
C ARG A 174 -0.77 -1.74 -9.98
N GLU A 175 -0.58 -1.97 -11.29
CA GLU A 175 -0.85 -3.26 -11.93
C GLU A 175 0.28 -4.29 -11.72
N VAL A 176 1.41 -3.90 -11.14
CA VAL A 176 2.56 -4.79 -10.90
C VAL A 176 2.16 -5.98 -10.03
N CYS A 177 1.44 -5.72 -8.95
CA CYS A 177 0.95 -6.77 -8.06
C CYS A 177 -0.34 -6.35 -7.36
N SER A 178 -1.12 -7.35 -6.95
CA SER A 178 -2.24 -7.15 -6.04
C SER A 178 -1.78 -7.28 -4.58
N MET A 179 -2.63 -6.81 -3.65
CA MET A 179 -2.33 -6.71 -2.23
C MET A 179 -1.84 -8.01 -1.55
N PHE A 180 -2.21 -9.17 -2.08
CA PHE A 180 -1.86 -10.48 -1.48
C PHE A 180 -0.80 -11.26 -2.27
N GLU A 181 -0.16 -10.66 -3.27
CA GLU A 181 0.82 -11.34 -4.11
C GLU A 181 2.26 -11.16 -3.59
N PHE A 182 2.49 -11.42 -2.30
CA PHE A 182 3.82 -11.28 -1.66
C PHE A 182 4.91 -12.11 -2.31
N HIS A 183 4.56 -13.17 -3.06
CA HIS A 183 5.50 -13.96 -3.83
C HIS A 183 6.10 -13.20 -5.01
N LYS A 184 5.50 -12.08 -5.43
CA LYS A 184 6.01 -11.22 -6.52
C LYS A 184 7.03 -10.17 -6.04
N ALA A 185 7.56 -10.27 -4.83
CA ALA A 185 8.44 -9.24 -4.27
C ALA A 185 9.59 -8.83 -5.20
N LYS A 186 10.25 -9.81 -5.86
CA LYS A 186 11.33 -9.51 -6.81
C LYS A 186 10.85 -8.76 -8.04
N GLU A 187 9.68 -9.13 -8.59
CA GLU A 187 9.05 -8.44 -9.72
C GLU A 187 8.72 -6.98 -9.35
N VAL A 188 8.17 -6.76 -8.15
CA VAL A 188 7.83 -5.42 -7.65
C VAL A 188 9.09 -4.57 -7.44
N ILE A 189 10.16 -5.14 -6.87
CA ILE A 189 11.44 -4.46 -6.69
C ILE A 189 12.02 -4.04 -8.06
N GLU A 190 11.97 -4.92 -9.06
CA GLU A 190 12.49 -4.60 -10.39
C GLU A 190 11.64 -3.54 -11.09
N ALA A 191 10.32 -3.60 -10.99
CA ALA A 191 9.44 -2.56 -11.50
C ALA A 191 9.76 -1.18 -10.89
N GLY A 192 9.95 -1.12 -9.56
CA GLY A 192 10.36 0.10 -8.87
C GLY A 192 11.74 0.60 -9.32
N ARG A 193 12.71 -0.31 -9.54
CA ARG A 193 14.04 0.05 -10.02
C ARG A 193 14.02 0.62 -11.44
N VAL A 194 13.23 0.03 -12.34
CA VAL A 194 13.07 0.53 -13.72
C VAL A 194 12.42 1.90 -13.70
N ALA A 195 11.30 2.06 -12.96
CA ALA A 195 10.60 3.34 -12.86
C ALA A 195 11.52 4.45 -12.31
N ALA A 196 12.30 4.15 -11.26
CA ALA A 196 13.25 5.10 -10.70
C ALA A 196 14.34 5.48 -11.70
N LYS A 197 14.91 4.49 -12.43
CA LYS A 197 15.94 4.75 -13.43
C LYS A 197 15.42 5.62 -14.58
N GLU A 198 14.27 5.27 -15.15
CA GLU A 198 13.65 6.04 -16.23
C GLU A 198 13.33 7.49 -15.81
N THR A 199 12.89 7.67 -14.56
CA THR A 199 12.63 9.03 -14.05
C THR A 199 13.93 9.81 -13.87
N LEU A 200 14.99 9.19 -13.30
CA LEU A 200 16.28 9.82 -13.08
C LEU A 200 17.01 10.14 -14.39
N ASP A 201 16.91 9.30 -15.41
CA ASP A 201 17.54 9.51 -16.72
C ASP A 201 16.90 10.71 -17.48
N ASN A 202 15.70 11.14 -17.08
CA ASN A 202 14.95 12.25 -17.67
C ASN A 202 14.90 13.51 -16.78
N PHE A 203 15.52 13.49 -15.60
CA PHE A 203 15.60 14.62 -14.67
C PHE A 203 16.84 15.48 -14.94
#